data_1da10d4db086b32466a93fc6b5f20ae5
#
_entry.id   1da10d4db086b32466a93fc6b5f20ae5
#
_cell.length_a   1.000
_cell.length_b   1.000
_cell.length_c   1.000
_cell.angle_alpha   90.00
_cell.angle_beta   90.00
_cell.angle_gamma   90.00
#
_symmetry.space_group_name_H-M   'P 1'
#
loop_
_entity.id
_entity.type
_entity.pdbx_description
1 polymer ?
#
loop_
_entity_poly.entity_id
_entity_poly.type
_entity_poly.pdbx_seq_one_letter_code
_entity_poly.pdbx_strand_id
1 'polypeptide(L)'
;MRPHRPLGPSILALWTSRIAVFSVVLLITAAFLHRLFGLPTPEALNLAYVALSGAVFSLLLALAATIGIWRTGRPGTSRVVFGALTGLGLLLWPMIFLPEFKQLPKINDVTTDAVTPPPFIELSKVRGPSANSTSYPGDGFALMQAAAYPDIKPIKIRRSSEEAFELATEAVRRLDMKVVHQEAPNLESGKPGILEAVDRTLILGFYDDVVIRVMGDANDARIDVRSASRYGTHDLGRNADRTRLILKEIITRLESVVPTRKEEVAKTTVEKKTKVKKRRRRSRRRRYRRR
;
A
#
# COMPACT_ATOMS: atom_id res chain seq x y z
N MET A 1 -58.08 -29.79 30.88
CA MET A 1 -57.12 -29.37 29.89
C MET A 1 -55.82 -29.05 30.61
N ARG A 2 -54.70 -29.76 30.34
CA ARG A 2 -53.37 -29.41 30.90
C ARG A 2 -52.85 -28.19 30.16
N PRO A 3 -52.38 -27.14 30.83
CA PRO A 3 -51.83 -25.98 30.13
C PRO A 3 -50.60 -26.44 29.39
N HIS A 4 -50.54 -26.20 28.06
CA HIS A 4 -49.35 -26.44 27.28
C HIS A 4 -48.26 -25.52 27.81
N ARG A 5 -47.23 -26.11 28.41
CA ARG A 5 -45.98 -25.37 28.75
C ARG A 5 -45.38 -24.82 27.45
N PRO A 6 -45.11 -23.51 27.35
CA PRO A 6 -44.50 -22.97 26.19
C PRO A 6 -43.14 -23.65 25.96
N LEU A 7 -42.92 -24.10 24.75
CA LEU A 7 -41.63 -24.72 24.36
C LEU A 7 -40.51 -23.67 24.54
N GLY A 8 -39.45 -24.05 25.25
CA GLY A 8 -38.28 -23.20 25.41
C GLY A 8 -37.61 -22.87 24.06
N PRO A 9 -36.84 -21.78 23.97
CA PRO A 9 -36.18 -21.36 22.74
C PRO A 9 -35.24 -22.42 22.21
N SER A 10 -35.05 -22.46 20.88
CA SER A 10 -34.12 -23.37 20.24
C SER A 10 -32.68 -23.09 20.68
N ILE A 11 -32.02 -24.10 21.24
CA ILE A 11 -30.62 -24.02 21.68
C ILE A 11 -29.70 -23.76 20.46
N LEU A 12 -29.98 -24.42 19.34
CA LEU A 12 -29.21 -24.20 18.10
C LEU A 12 -29.32 -22.76 17.60
N ALA A 13 -30.53 -22.16 17.67
CA ALA A 13 -30.72 -20.75 17.30
C ALA A 13 -29.91 -19.81 18.22
N LEU A 14 -29.81 -20.14 19.49
CA LEU A 14 -29.00 -19.37 20.45
C LEU A 14 -27.50 -19.44 20.09
N TRP A 15 -26.99 -20.61 19.78
CA TRP A 15 -25.59 -20.79 19.43
C TRP A 15 -25.26 -20.20 18.05
N THR A 16 -26.16 -20.26 17.08
CA THR A 16 -26.01 -19.60 15.79
C THR A 16 -25.62 -18.13 15.96
N SER A 17 -26.43 -17.37 16.71
CA SER A 17 -26.16 -15.93 16.91
C SER A 17 -24.91 -15.66 17.74
N ARG A 18 -24.66 -16.47 18.79
CA ARG A 18 -23.47 -16.32 19.65
C ARG A 18 -22.16 -16.55 18.90
N ILE A 19 -22.10 -17.63 18.10
CA ILE A 19 -20.89 -17.95 17.33
C ILE A 19 -20.66 -16.91 16.24
N ALA A 20 -21.72 -16.47 15.55
CA ALA A 20 -21.59 -15.42 14.55
C ALA A 20 -21.00 -14.12 15.14
N VAL A 21 -21.56 -13.66 16.28
CA VAL A 21 -21.06 -12.47 16.99
C VAL A 21 -19.62 -12.68 17.47
N PHE A 22 -19.32 -13.83 18.08
CA PHE A 22 -17.96 -14.15 18.52
C PHE A 22 -16.96 -14.09 17.36
N SER A 23 -17.33 -14.63 16.18
CA SER A 23 -16.47 -14.62 14.99
C SER A 23 -16.16 -13.19 14.53
N VAL A 24 -17.17 -12.31 14.51
CA VAL A 24 -16.97 -10.89 14.15
C VAL A 24 -16.06 -10.20 15.18
N VAL A 25 -16.34 -10.37 16.46
CA VAL A 25 -15.54 -9.77 17.55
C VAL A 25 -14.09 -10.28 17.47
N LEU A 26 -13.90 -11.59 17.24
CA LEU A 26 -12.57 -12.18 17.12
C LEU A 26 -11.78 -11.58 15.95
N LEU A 27 -12.41 -11.43 14.76
CA LEU A 27 -11.75 -10.85 13.60
C LEU A 27 -11.36 -9.38 13.87
N ILE A 28 -12.28 -8.59 14.41
CA ILE A 28 -12.02 -7.19 14.75
C ILE A 28 -10.90 -7.10 15.81
N THR A 29 -10.94 -7.93 16.83
CA THR A 29 -9.90 -7.95 17.88
C THR A 29 -8.54 -8.35 17.30
N ALA A 30 -8.47 -9.35 16.43
CA ALA A 30 -7.24 -9.76 15.77
C ALA A 30 -6.64 -8.62 14.92
N ALA A 31 -7.46 -7.94 14.12
CA ALA A 31 -7.04 -6.81 13.31
C ALA A 31 -6.56 -5.63 14.19
N PHE A 32 -7.29 -5.34 15.28
CA PHE A 32 -6.95 -4.28 16.23
C PHE A 32 -5.61 -4.57 16.94
N LEU A 33 -5.44 -5.77 17.47
CA LEU A 33 -4.20 -6.19 18.13
C LEU A 33 -3.01 -6.17 17.16
N HIS A 34 -3.20 -6.66 15.93
CA HIS A 34 -2.16 -6.63 14.92
C HIS A 34 -1.75 -5.19 14.57
N ARG A 35 -2.74 -4.31 14.37
CA ARG A 35 -2.47 -2.95 13.94
C ARG A 35 -1.86 -2.06 15.02
N LEU A 36 -2.34 -2.14 16.27
CA LEU A 36 -2.01 -1.20 17.33
C LEU A 36 -1.07 -1.79 18.40
N PHE A 37 -1.11 -3.10 18.62
CA PHE A 37 -0.36 -3.75 19.69
C PHE A 37 0.76 -4.68 19.20
N GLY A 38 1.01 -4.70 17.88
CA GLY A 38 2.13 -5.46 17.33
C GLY A 38 1.96 -6.98 17.37
N LEU A 39 0.71 -7.49 17.43
CA LEU A 39 0.48 -8.93 17.27
C LEU A 39 1.12 -9.38 15.95
N PRO A 40 1.98 -10.42 15.93
CA PRO A 40 2.62 -10.87 14.70
C PRO A 40 1.60 -11.26 13.63
N THR A 41 1.95 -11.04 12.36
CA THR A 41 1.02 -11.29 11.23
C THR A 41 0.54 -12.74 11.14
N PRO A 42 1.38 -13.78 11.34
CA PRO A 42 0.92 -15.17 11.31
C PRO A 42 -0.17 -15.46 12.33
N GLU A 43 -0.04 -14.95 13.57
CA GLU A 43 -1.01 -15.11 14.64
C GLU A 43 -2.32 -14.38 14.33
N ALA A 44 -2.22 -13.16 13.78
CA ALA A 44 -3.39 -12.41 13.34
C ALA A 44 -4.16 -13.15 12.22
N LEU A 45 -3.44 -13.74 11.26
CA LEU A 45 -4.03 -14.55 10.20
C LEU A 45 -4.68 -15.82 10.74
N ASN A 46 -4.04 -16.50 11.70
CA ASN A 46 -4.63 -17.68 12.34
C ASN A 46 -5.94 -17.35 13.05
N LEU A 47 -5.98 -16.23 13.80
CA LEU A 47 -7.22 -15.77 14.42
C LEU A 47 -8.29 -15.40 13.39
N ALA A 48 -7.91 -14.81 12.27
CA ALA A 48 -8.83 -14.53 11.16
C ALA A 48 -9.40 -15.83 10.55
N TYR A 49 -8.56 -16.85 10.35
CA TYR A 49 -9.04 -18.18 9.91
C TYR A 49 -10.00 -18.82 10.90
N VAL A 50 -9.73 -18.73 12.20
CA VAL A 50 -10.67 -19.22 13.23
C VAL A 50 -11.98 -18.45 13.17
N ALA A 51 -11.95 -17.13 13.01
CA ALA A 51 -13.15 -16.30 12.87
C ALA A 51 -13.98 -16.67 11.65
N LEU A 52 -13.34 -16.84 10.47
CA LEU A 52 -14.03 -17.27 9.24
C LEU A 52 -14.61 -18.68 9.38
N SER A 53 -13.88 -19.60 9.98
CA SER A 53 -14.37 -20.96 10.27
C SER A 53 -15.57 -20.93 11.21
N GLY A 54 -15.55 -20.08 12.22
CA GLY A 54 -16.69 -19.84 13.11
C GLY A 54 -17.91 -19.29 12.37
N ALA A 55 -17.70 -18.39 11.40
CA ALA A 55 -18.78 -17.89 10.54
C ALA A 55 -19.42 -19.03 9.70
N VAL A 56 -18.60 -19.89 9.08
CA VAL A 56 -19.10 -21.07 8.36
C VAL A 56 -19.90 -21.97 9.31
N PHE A 57 -19.35 -22.25 10.49
CA PHE A 57 -20.02 -23.07 11.49
C PHE A 57 -21.34 -22.46 11.97
N SER A 58 -21.43 -21.15 12.12
CA SER A 58 -22.68 -20.46 12.46
C SER A 58 -23.75 -20.63 11.38
N LEU A 59 -23.37 -20.66 10.10
CA LEU A 59 -24.30 -20.92 9.00
C LEU A 59 -24.83 -22.36 8.99
N LEU A 60 -23.96 -23.32 9.29
CA LEU A 60 -24.37 -24.72 9.45
C LEU A 60 -25.34 -24.88 10.62
N LEU A 61 -25.09 -24.21 11.74
CA LEU A 61 -26.00 -24.17 12.87
C LEU A 61 -27.33 -23.47 12.51
N ALA A 62 -27.27 -22.39 11.72
CA ALA A 62 -28.48 -21.70 11.25
C ALA A 62 -29.38 -22.65 10.45
N LEU A 63 -28.78 -23.43 9.53
CA LEU A 63 -29.51 -24.42 8.75
C LEU A 63 -30.16 -25.49 9.65
N ALA A 64 -29.37 -26.08 10.57
CA ALA A 64 -29.87 -27.08 11.52
C ALA A 64 -30.95 -26.51 12.45
N ALA A 65 -30.79 -25.27 12.93
CA ALA A 65 -31.76 -24.58 13.77
C ALA A 65 -33.06 -24.30 13.01
N THR A 66 -32.99 -23.90 11.74
CA THR A 66 -34.16 -23.69 10.89
C THR A 66 -34.99 -24.97 10.72
N ILE A 67 -34.32 -26.11 10.43
CA ILE A 67 -34.97 -27.42 10.33
C ILE A 67 -35.60 -27.81 11.69
N GLY A 68 -34.89 -27.59 12.79
CA GLY A 68 -35.37 -27.89 14.13
C GLY A 68 -36.60 -27.04 14.52
N ILE A 69 -36.60 -25.75 14.23
CA ILE A 69 -37.70 -24.83 14.48
C ILE A 69 -38.93 -25.22 13.64
N TRP A 70 -38.71 -25.54 12.36
CA TRP A 70 -39.76 -25.97 11.44
C TRP A 70 -40.48 -27.24 11.95
N ARG A 71 -39.70 -28.22 12.48
CA ARG A 71 -40.25 -29.46 12.98
C ARG A 71 -40.90 -29.38 14.36
N THR A 72 -40.42 -28.49 15.22
CA THR A 72 -40.81 -28.47 16.65
C THR A 72 -41.67 -27.28 17.05
N GLY A 73 -41.76 -26.22 16.19
CA GLY A 73 -42.45 -24.98 16.52
C GLY A 73 -41.75 -24.14 17.63
N ARG A 74 -40.50 -24.46 18.02
CA ARG A 74 -39.79 -23.72 19.05
C ARG A 74 -39.48 -22.29 18.60
N PRO A 75 -39.56 -21.28 19.50
CA PRO A 75 -39.17 -19.91 19.17
C PRO A 75 -37.65 -19.79 18.97
N GLY A 76 -37.21 -18.89 18.07
CA GLY A 76 -35.78 -18.66 17.82
C GLY A 76 -35.43 -18.14 16.43
N THR A 77 -36.41 -17.96 15.54
CA THR A 77 -36.21 -17.55 14.15
C THR A 77 -35.40 -16.24 14.01
N SER A 78 -35.65 -15.23 14.87
CA SER A 78 -34.89 -13.97 14.83
C SER A 78 -33.40 -14.15 15.09
N ARG A 79 -33.03 -15.06 16.01
CA ARG A 79 -31.61 -15.39 16.29
C ARG A 79 -30.95 -16.14 15.16
N VAL A 80 -31.70 -17.05 14.49
CA VAL A 80 -31.21 -17.74 13.30
C VAL A 80 -30.94 -16.76 12.18
N VAL A 81 -31.92 -15.90 11.87
CA VAL A 81 -31.78 -14.88 10.82
C VAL A 81 -30.63 -13.93 11.12
N PHE A 82 -30.56 -13.41 12.36
CA PHE A 82 -29.46 -12.52 12.76
C PHE A 82 -28.10 -13.21 12.64
N GLY A 83 -27.93 -14.41 13.19
CA GLY A 83 -26.67 -15.15 13.11
C GLY A 83 -26.30 -15.54 11.68
N ALA A 84 -27.28 -15.94 10.86
CA ALA A 84 -27.06 -16.24 9.44
C ALA A 84 -26.61 -15.01 8.65
N LEU A 85 -27.29 -13.87 8.81
CA LEU A 85 -26.90 -12.62 8.15
C LEU A 85 -25.51 -12.14 8.60
N THR A 86 -25.22 -12.21 9.89
CA THR A 86 -23.91 -11.85 10.45
C THR A 86 -22.80 -12.76 9.90
N GLY A 87 -22.99 -14.08 9.93
CA GLY A 87 -22.03 -15.05 9.40
C GLY A 87 -21.82 -14.89 7.90
N LEU A 88 -22.90 -14.71 7.16
CA LEU A 88 -22.85 -14.47 5.71
C LEU A 88 -22.13 -13.16 5.39
N GLY A 89 -22.42 -12.07 6.09
CA GLY A 89 -21.75 -10.79 5.92
C GLY A 89 -20.24 -10.91 6.15
N LEU A 90 -19.82 -11.68 7.18
CA LEU A 90 -18.40 -11.92 7.45
C LEU A 90 -17.70 -12.71 6.34
N LEU A 91 -18.37 -13.67 5.73
CA LEU A 91 -17.82 -14.47 4.63
C LEU A 91 -17.86 -13.75 3.29
N LEU A 92 -18.85 -12.89 3.07
CA LEU A 92 -18.96 -12.12 1.81
C LEU A 92 -18.02 -10.91 1.78
N TRP A 93 -17.62 -10.38 2.93
CA TRP A 93 -16.72 -9.23 2.97
C TRP A 93 -15.41 -9.43 2.17
N PRO A 94 -14.65 -10.55 2.25
CA PRO A 94 -13.46 -10.74 1.44
C PRO A 94 -13.74 -10.87 -0.06
N MET A 95 -14.97 -11.21 -0.44
CA MET A 95 -15.37 -11.37 -1.85
C MET A 95 -15.41 -10.04 -2.62
N ILE A 96 -15.39 -8.92 -1.91
CA ILE A 96 -15.25 -7.58 -2.52
C ILE A 96 -13.94 -7.49 -3.33
N PHE A 97 -12.89 -8.21 -2.91
CA PHE A 97 -11.58 -8.24 -3.58
C PHE A 97 -11.47 -9.32 -4.67
N LEU A 98 -12.58 -10.03 -4.96
CA LEU A 98 -12.58 -11.11 -5.96
C LEU A 98 -12.28 -10.63 -7.39
N PRO A 99 -12.72 -9.44 -7.84
CA PRO A 99 -12.36 -8.90 -9.14
C PRO A 99 -10.84 -8.72 -9.28
N GLU A 100 -10.19 -8.06 -8.32
CA GLU A 100 -8.74 -7.84 -8.32
C GLU A 100 -7.98 -9.17 -8.27
N PHE A 101 -8.45 -10.10 -7.46
CA PHE A 101 -7.84 -11.44 -7.34
C PHE A 101 -7.88 -12.24 -8.66
N LYS A 102 -8.90 -12.01 -9.51
CA LYS A 102 -9.04 -12.71 -10.81
C LYS A 102 -8.35 -11.97 -11.96
N GLN A 103 -8.30 -10.65 -11.92
CA GLN A 103 -7.82 -9.82 -13.02
C GLN A 103 -6.33 -9.49 -12.92
N LEU A 104 -5.81 -9.37 -11.69
CA LEU A 104 -4.42 -9.02 -11.45
C LEU A 104 -3.54 -10.27 -11.35
N PRO A 105 -2.24 -10.15 -11.71
CA PRO A 105 -1.33 -11.28 -11.65
C PRO A 105 -1.10 -11.74 -10.21
N LYS A 106 -0.90 -13.03 -10.03
CA LYS A 106 -0.57 -13.63 -8.74
C LYS A 106 0.89 -13.39 -8.40
N ILE A 107 1.22 -12.15 -8.08
CA ILE A 107 2.55 -11.72 -7.63
C ILE A 107 2.43 -10.91 -6.33
N ASN A 108 3.50 -10.85 -5.59
CA ASN A 108 3.60 -10.14 -4.30
C ASN A 108 4.91 -9.34 -4.19
N ASP A 109 5.61 -9.19 -5.29
CA ASP A 109 6.89 -8.49 -5.41
C ASP A 109 6.93 -7.79 -6.77
N VAL A 110 7.08 -6.48 -6.76
CA VAL A 110 7.08 -5.62 -7.94
C VAL A 110 8.31 -4.74 -7.92
N THR A 111 9.03 -4.68 -9.04
CA THR A 111 10.25 -3.89 -9.17
C THR A 111 10.30 -3.14 -10.49
N THR A 112 10.91 -1.98 -10.51
CA THR A 112 11.18 -1.23 -11.75
C THR A 112 12.33 -1.84 -12.57
N ASP A 113 13.22 -2.59 -11.92
CA ASP A 113 14.34 -3.30 -12.55
C ASP A 113 14.24 -4.79 -12.24
N ALA A 114 13.68 -5.57 -13.15
CA ALA A 114 13.53 -7.01 -12.99
C ALA A 114 14.80 -7.80 -13.36
N VAL A 115 15.77 -7.16 -14.03
CA VAL A 115 17.03 -7.81 -14.41
C VAL A 115 18.01 -7.81 -13.22
N THR A 116 18.11 -6.66 -12.54
CA THR A 116 18.93 -6.49 -11.34
C THR A 116 18.09 -5.83 -10.23
N PRO A 117 17.14 -6.56 -9.63
CA PRO A 117 16.25 -5.98 -8.63
C PRO A 117 17.01 -5.44 -7.42
N PRO A 118 16.63 -4.27 -6.89
CA PRO A 118 17.24 -3.76 -5.66
C PRO A 118 17.13 -4.78 -4.52
N PRO A 119 18.23 -5.14 -3.84
CA PRO A 119 18.18 -6.09 -2.72
C PRO A 119 17.66 -5.41 -1.45
N PHE A 120 16.92 -6.16 -0.62
CA PHE A 120 16.66 -5.78 0.76
C PHE A 120 17.87 -6.12 1.63
N ILE A 121 18.39 -5.15 2.38
CA ILE A 121 19.57 -5.29 3.26
C ILE A 121 19.13 -5.46 4.71
N GLU A 122 18.66 -4.40 5.33
CA GLU A 122 18.22 -4.42 6.73
C GLU A 122 16.83 -5.07 6.87
N LEU A 123 15.93 -4.83 5.92
CA LEU A 123 14.61 -5.44 5.92
C LEU A 123 14.66 -6.97 5.77
N SER A 124 15.71 -7.50 5.16
CA SER A 124 15.91 -8.95 5.08
C SER A 124 16.13 -9.59 6.46
N LYS A 125 16.72 -8.87 7.39
CA LYS A 125 17.04 -9.34 8.75
C LYS A 125 15.84 -9.37 9.68
N VAL A 126 14.81 -8.56 9.39
CA VAL A 126 13.60 -8.45 10.23
C VAL A 126 12.43 -9.33 9.76
N ARG A 127 12.57 -9.99 8.60
CA ARG A 127 11.58 -10.97 8.15
C ARG A 127 11.71 -12.27 8.94
N GLY A 128 10.61 -12.68 9.56
CA GLY A 128 10.53 -13.96 10.27
C GLY A 128 10.50 -15.17 9.32
N PRO A 129 10.69 -16.39 9.83
CA PRO A 129 10.81 -17.60 9.02
C PRO A 129 9.54 -17.95 8.22
N SER A 130 8.37 -17.44 8.62
CA SER A 130 7.10 -17.63 7.91
C SER A 130 6.80 -16.53 6.90
N ALA A 131 7.67 -15.51 6.77
CA ALA A 131 7.51 -14.45 5.79
C ALA A 131 7.98 -14.89 4.40
N ASN A 132 7.48 -14.21 3.36
CA ASN A 132 7.96 -14.38 1.99
C ASN A 132 9.47 -14.09 1.90
N SER A 133 10.15 -14.80 0.99
CA SER A 133 11.57 -14.57 0.72
C SER A 133 11.85 -13.11 0.34
N THR A 134 13.03 -12.63 0.71
CA THR A 134 13.54 -11.34 0.24
C THR A 134 14.22 -11.41 -1.13
N SER A 135 14.55 -12.63 -1.59
CA SER A 135 15.03 -12.84 -2.95
C SER A 135 13.92 -12.60 -3.97
N TYR A 136 14.24 -11.89 -5.06
CA TYR A 136 13.27 -11.70 -6.14
C TYR A 136 12.93 -13.04 -6.79
N PRO A 137 11.65 -13.33 -7.05
CA PRO A 137 11.23 -14.67 -7.50
C PRO A 137 11.66 -15.06 -8.92
N GLY A 138 12.32 -14.15 -9.65
CA GLY A 138 12.93 -14.45 -10.96
C GLY A 138 12.02 -14.20 -12.17
N ASP A 139 12.40 -14.80 -13.31
CA ASP A 139 11.86 -14.47 -14.64
C ASP A 139 10.34 -14.68 -14.76
N GLY A 140 9.79 -15.68 -14.09
CA GLY A 140 8.34 -15.91 -14.11
C GLY A 140 7.55 -14.72 -13.55
N PHE A 141 8.02 -14.12 -12.47
CA PHE A 141 7.43 -12.90 -11.91
C PHE A 141 7.68 -11.70 -12.80
N ALA A 142 8.89 -11.57 -13.37
CA ALA A 142 9.23 -10.50 -14.30
C ALA A 142 8.29 -10.47 -15.51
N LEU A 143 8.01 -11.63 -16.11
CA LEU A 143 7.10 -11.77 -17.25
C LEU A 143 5.65 -11.41 -16.87
N MET A 144 5.15 -11.93 -15.74
CA MET A 144 3.80 -11.60 -15.26
C MET A 144 3.67 -10.10 -14.94
N GLN A 145 4.68 -9.51 -14.31
CA GLN A 145 4.72 -8.08 -14.02
C GLN A 145 4.75 -7.25 -15.28
N ALA A 146 5.63 -7.56 -16.24
CA ALA A 146 5.76 -6.83 -17.49
C ALA A 146 4.47 -6.82 -18.33
N ALA A 147 3.74 -7.94 -18.32
CA ALA A 147 2.44 -8.05 -18.99
C ALA A 147 1.35 -7.21 -18.32
N ALA A 148 1.30 -7.22 -16.97
CA ALA A 148 0.24 -6.55 -16.23
C ALA A 148 0.53 -5.07 -15.92
N TYR A 149 1.81 -4.72 -15.74
CA TYR A 149 2.26 -3.38 -15.30
C TYR A 149 3.39 -2.85 -16.20
N PRO A 150 3.16 -2.65 -17.51
CA PRO A 150 4.20 -2.21 -18.47
C PRO A 150 4.71 -0.79 -18.22
N ASP A 151 4.00 -0.03 -17.41
CA ASP A 151 4.30 1.35 -17.00
C ASP A 151 5.35 1.41 -15.87
N ILE A 152 5.52 0.33 -15.11
CA ILE A 152 6.47 0.29 -13.98
C ILE A 152 7.89 0.10 -14.51
N LYS A 153 8.62 1.23 -14.61
CA LYS A 153 9.98 1.30 -15.15
C LYS A 153 10.83 2.23 -14.26
N PRO A 154 12.16 2.07 -14.30
CA PRO A 154 13.07 3.01 -13.66
C PRO A 154 12.86 4.43 -14.18
N ILE A 155 13.03 5.42 -13.31
CA ILE A 155 13.09 6.81 -13.77
C ILE A 155 14.53 7.29 -13.86
N LYS A 156 14.80 8.10 -14.90
CA LYS A 156 16.07 8.79 -15.05
C LYS A 156 15.84 10.28 -14.95
N ILE A 157 16.64 10.95 -14.14
CA ILE A 157 16.53 12.39 -13.93
C ILE A 157 17.88 13.06 -14.12
N ARG A 158 17.88 14.30 -14.63
CA ARG A 158 19.08 15.14 -14.78
C ARG A 158 19.37 15.87 -13.48
N ARG A 159 19.82 15.13 -12.50
CA ARG A 159 20.23 15.59 -11.17
C ARG A 159 21.35 14.69 -10.67
N SER A 160 22.14 15.17 -9.72
CA SER A 160 23.11 14.32 -9.07
C SER A 160 22.42 13.15 -8.35
N SER A 161 23.12 12.05 -8.18
CA SER A 161 22.61 10.91 -7.42
C SER A 161 22.29 11.27 -5.96
N GLU A 162 22.98 12.25 -5.38
CA GLU A 162 22.73 12.78 -4.04
C GLU A 162 21.38 13.52 -3.98
N GLU A 163 21.15 14.47 -4.90
CA GLU A 163 19.85 15.17 -5.00
C GLU A 163 18.70 14.19 -5.27
N ALA A 164 18.92 13.19 -6.13
CA ALA A 164 17.95 12.14 -6.42
C ALA A 164 17.60 11.31 -5.18
N PHE A 165 18.59 11.03 -4.35
CA PHE A 165 18.41 10.30 -3.09
C PHE A 165 17.63 11.13 -2.06
N GLU A 166 17.88 12.42 -1.96
CA GLU A 166 17.10 13.33 -1.12
C GLU A 166 15.63 13.40 -1.56
N LEU A 167 15.38 13.54 -2.87
CA LEU A 167 14.03 13.52 -3.43
C LEU A 167 13.29 12.21 -3.12
N ALA A 168 13.96 11.07 -3.27
CA ALA A 168 13.40 9.76 -2.93
C ALA A 168 13.09 9.63 -1.43
N THR A 169 14.01 10.11 -0.58
CA THR A 169 13.83 10.09 0.89
C THR A 169 12.65 10.95 1.31
N GLU A 170 12.51 12.12 0.72
CA GLU A 170 11.39 13.02 1.02
C GLU A 170 10.06 12.45 0.50
N ALA A 171 10.04 11.82 -0.68
CA ALA A 171 8.87 11.15 -1.22
C ALA A 171 8.36 10.04 -0.28
N VAL A 172 9.26 9.18 0.21
CA VAL A 172 8.94 8.11 1.15
C VAL A 172 8.34 8.66 2.46
N ARG A 173 8.94 9.74 2.99
CA ARG A 173 8.43 10.39 4.22
C ARG A 173 7.05 11.01 4.04
N ARG A 174 6.77 11.63 2.90
CA ARG A 174 5.45 12.20 2.61
C ARG A 174 4.36 11.17 2.40
N LEU A 175 4.73 10.00 1.94
CA LEU A 175 3.84 8.86 1.83
C LEU A 175 3.66 8.13 3.17
N ASP A 176 4.10 8.74 4.29
CA ASP A 176 4.00 8.19 5.65
C ASP A 176 4.62 6.80 5.82
N MET A 177 5.59 6.44 4.96
CA MET A 177 6.30 5.17 5.09
C MET A 177 7.40 5.30 6.15
N LYS A 178 7.54 4.27 6.97
CA LYS A 178 8.56 4.22 8.01
C LYS A 178 9.92 3.87 7.40
N VAL A 179 10.84 4.83 7.33
CA VAL A 179 12.24 4.58 6.94
C VAL A 179 12.91 3.70 7.99
N VAL A 180 13.54 2.61 7.54
CA VAL A 180 14.25 1.63 8.37
C VAL A 180 15.75 1.75 8.18
N HIS A 181 16.19 1.97 6.94
CA HIS A 181 17.60 2.10 6.58
C HIS A 181 17.76 3.13 5.47
N GLN A 182 18.83 3.92 5.56
CA GLN A 182 19.23 4.83 4.48
C GLN A 182 20.75 4.92 4.42
N GLU A 183 21.27 4.73 3.22
CA GLU A 183 22.67 4.90 2.89
C GLU A 183 22.77 5.76 1.63
N ALA A 184 23.34 6.97 1.77
CA ALA A 184 23.45 7.89 0.64
C ALA A 184 24.41 7.33 -0.43
N PRO A 185 24.20 7.69 -1.71
CA PRO A 185 25.15 7.35 -2.76
C PRO A 185 26.51 7.99 -2.49
N ASN A 186 27.57 7.31 -2.90
CA ASN A 186 28.92 7.85 -2.81
C ASN A 186 29.47 8.00 -4.24
N LEU A 187 29.62 9.26 -4.70
CA LEU A 187 30.08 9.58 -6.03
C LEU A 187 31.52 9.15 -6.30
N GLU A 188 32.39 9.19 -5.29
CA GLU A 188 33.82 8.84 -5.44
C GLU A 188 34.01 7.35 -5.65
N SER A 189 33.27 6.52 -4.89
CA SER A 189 33.36 5.06 -4.99
C SER A 189 32.37 4.45 -5.98
N GLY A 190 31.44 5.23 -6.54
CA GLY A 190 30.36 4.75 -7.39
C GLY A 190 29.34 3.87 -6.65
N LYS A 191 29.31 3.91 -5.32
CA LYS A 191 28.38 3.13 -4.50
C LYS A 191 26.96 3.69 -4.65
N PRO A 192 25.94 2.84 -4.97
CA PRO A 192 24.57 3.29 -5.05
C PRO A 192 24.01 3.71 -3.70
N GLY A 193 23.11 4.69 -3.69
CA GLY A 193 22.30 4.99 -2.53
C GLY A 193 21.21 3.94 -2.33
N ILE A 194 20.98 3.53 -1.09
CA ILE A 194 19.94 2.56 -0.71
C ILE A 194 19.05 3.17 0.37
N LEU A 195 17.75 3.17 0.11
CA LEU A 195 16.74 3.60 1.07
C LEU A 195 15.74 2.46 1.27
N GLU A 196 15.63 1.97 2.49
CA GLU A 196 14.64 0.94 2.84
C GLU A 196 13.56 1.52 3.75
N ALA A 197 12.34 1.20 3.43
CA ALA A 197 11.17 1.65 4.19
C ALA A 197 10.11 0.54 4.29
N VAL A 198 9.23 0.71 5.26
CA VAL A 198 8.08 -0.17 5.49
C VAL A 198 6.81 0.64 5.33
N ASP A 199 5.91 0.13 4.51
CA ASP A 199 4.53 0.59 4.43
C ASP A 199 3.60 -0.38 5.17
N ARG A 200 2.45 0.13 5.63
CA ARG A 200 1.43 -0.67 6.30
C ARG A 200 0.08 -0.50 5.62
N THR A 201 -0.56 -1.62 5.30
CA THR A 201 -1.90 -1.58 4.72
C THR A 201 -2.89 -0.88 5.65
N LEU A 202 -3.80 -0.10 5.06
CA LEU A 202 -4.66 0.81 5.80
C LEU A 202 -5.56 0.10 6.84
N ILE A 203 -6.21 -1.00 6.46
CA ILE A 203 -7.22 -1.66 7.30
C ILE A 203 -6.57 -2.68 8.24
N LEU A 204 -5.89 -3.67 7.70
CA LEU A 204 -5.37 -4.80 8.48
C LEU A 204 -3.96 -4.54 9.03
N GLY A 205 -3.25 -3.54 8.51
CA GLY A 205 -1.92 -3.19 8.99
C GLY A 205 -0.82 -4.18 8.58
N PHE A 206 -0.99 -4.94 7.50
CA PHE A 206 0.05 -5.82 6.96
C PHE A 206 1.25 -5.01 6.51
N TYR A 207 2.43 -5.59 6.69
CA TYR A 207 3.68 -4.96 6.35
C TYR A 207 4.12 -5.32 4.93
N ASP A 208 4.42 -4.28 4.16
CA ASP A 208 5.05 -4.37 2.86
C ASP A 208 6.40 -3.63 2.91
N ASP A 209 7.43 -4.25 2.37
CA ASP A 209 8.77 -3.71 2.35
C ASP A 209 9.02 -2.98 1.04
N VAL A 210 9.70 -1.85 1.12
CA VAL A 210 10.08 -1.01 -0.01
C VAL A 210 11.59 -0.80 0.04
N VAL A 211 12.25 -0.93 -1.11
CA VAL A 211 13.62 -0.49 -1.29
C VAL A 211 13.72 0.39 -2.53
N ILE A 212 14.42 1.50 -2.38
CA ILE A 212 14.75 2.43 -3.45
C ILE A 212 16.27 2.43 -3.60
N ARG A 213 16.73 2.18 -4.82
CA ARG A 213 18.13 2.26 -5.19
C ARG A 213 18.35 3.46 -6.09
N VAL A 214 19.32 4.29 -5.77
CA VAL A 214 19.70 5.44 -6.57
C VAL A 214 21.13 5.26 -7.06
N MET A 215 21.30 5.25 -8.39
CA MET A 215 22.58 5.11 -9.07
C MET A 215 22.79 6.31 -9.99
N GLY A 216 24.02 6.72 -10.18
CA GLY A 216 24.33 7.82 -11.10
C GLY A 216 25.60 8.56 -10.71
N ASP A 217 25.76 9.74 -11.28
CA ASP A 217 26.90 10.61 -11.06
C ASP A 217 26.45 12.03 -10.60
N ALA A 218 27.29 13.03 -10.81
CA ALA A 218 26.99 14.42 -10.45
C ALA A 218 25.93 15.10 -11.35
N ASN A 219 25.55 14.51 -12.49
CA ASN A 219 24.67 15.13 -13.47
C ASN A 219 23.38 14.35 -13.74
N ASP A 220 23.48 13.01 -13.74
CA ASP A 220 22.39 12.12 -14.10
C ASP A 220 22.22 11.02 -13.05
N ALA A 221 21.00 10.76 -12.64
CA ALA A 221 20.64 9.70 -11.73
C ALA A 221 19.55 8.79 -12.29
N ARG A 222 19.65 7.49 -11.95
CA ARG A 222 18.61 6.47 -12.14
C ARG A 222 18.08 6.03 -10.79
N ILE A 223 16.77 6.00 -10.67
CA ILE A 223 16.05 5.57 -9.47
C ILE A 223 15.29 4.30 -9.79
N ASP A 224 15.59 3.25 -9.06
CA ASP A 224 14.90 1.96 -9.08
C ASP A 224 14.10 1.80 -7.78
N VAL A 225 12.88 1.29 -7.90
CA VAL A 225 11.99 1.02 -6.77
C VAL A 225 11.58 -0.45 -6.81
N ARG A 226 11.60 -1.11 -5.65
CA ARG A 226 11.03 -2.45 -5.47
C ARG A 226 10.14 -2.44 -4.23
N SER A 227 8.96 -3.05 -4.33
CA SER A 227 8.01 -3.21 -3.23
C SER A 227 7.57 -4.66 -3.15
N ALA A 228 7.66 -5.26 -1.96
CA ALA A 228 7.36 -6.67 -1.73
C ALA A 228 6.61 -6.91 -0.43
N SER A 229 5.54 -7.69 -0.51
CA SER A 229 4.72 -8.05 0.65
C SER A 229 5.39 -9.12 1.50
N ARG A 230 5.39 -8.93 2.81
CA ARG A 230 5.97 -9.93 3.75
C ARG A 230 5.16 -11.21 3.82
N TYR A 231 3.85 -11.15 3.55
CA TYR A 231 2.94 -12.29 3.65
C TYR A 231 1.97 -12.32 2.47
N GLY A 232 1.54 -13.52 2.13
CA GLY A 232 0.63 -13.74 1.01
C GLY A 232 1.33 -13.93 -0.33
N THR A 233 0.66 -14.61 -1.25
CA THR A 233 1.16 -14.90 -2.60
C THR A 233 0.57 -14.00 -3.67
N HIS A 234 -0.40 -13.15 -3.31
CA HIS A 234 -1.09 -12.22 -4.17
C HIS A 234 -1.29 -10.91 -3.42
N ASP A 235 -0.81 -9.80 -3.97
CA ASP A 235 -0.85 -8.48 -3.34
C ASP A 235 -2.05 -7.61 -3.76
N LEU A 236 -2.92 -8.11 -4.63
CA LEU A 236 -4.07 -7.39 -5.19
C LEU A 236 -3.64 -6.06 -5.89
N GLY A 237 -2.45 -6.05 -6.50
CA GLY A 237 -1.90 -4.90 -7.20
C GLY A 237 -1.28 -3.81 -6.30
N ARG A 238 -1.27 -4.00 -4.98
CA ARG A 238 -0.85 -2.97 -4.03
C ARG A 238 0.63 -2.58 -4.17
N ASN A 239 1.52 -3.53 -4.45
CA ASN A 239 2.93 -3.22 -4.66
C ASN A 239 3.15 -2.41 -5.94
N ALA A 240 2.37 -2.69 -6.99
CA ALA A 240 2.39 -1.91 -8.22
C ALA A 240 1.91 -0.46 -7.98
N ASP A 241 0.80 -0.29 -7.28
CA ASP A 241 0.25 1.03 -6.97
C ASP A 241 1.18 1.83 -6.05
N ARG A 242 1.78 1.19 -5.05
CA ARG A 242 2.78 1.81 -4.18
C ARG A 242 4.00 2.27 -4.97
N THR A 243 4.50 1.44 -5.86
CA THR A 243 5.62 1.79 -6.74
C THR A 243 5.28 3.01 -7.60
N ARG A 244 4.07 3.05 -8.20
CA ARG A 244 3.58 4.22 -8.97
C ARG A 244 3.49 5.47 -8.11
N LEU A 245 2.97 5.36 -6.89
CA LEU A 245 2.86 6.49 -5.97
C LEU A 245 4.22 7.07 -5.60
N ILE A 246 5.21 6.23 -5.31
CA ILE A 246 6.59 6.67 -5.02
C ILE A 246 7.18 7.38 -6.23
N LEU A 247 7.13 6.78 -7.41
CA LEU A 247 7.66 7.38 -8.64
C LEU A 247 6.97 8.70 -8.96
N LYS A 248 5.65 8.78 -8.81
CA LYS A 248 4.87 10.00 -9.01
C LYS A 248 5.27 11.11 -8.02
N GLU A 249 5.44 10.77 -6.74
CA GLU A 249 5.82 11.76 -5.73
C GLU A 249 7.24 12.30 -6.00
N ILE A 250 8.19 11.45 -6.41
CA ILE A 250 9.54 11.87 -6.81
C ILE A 250 9.48 12.84 -8.00
N ILE A 251 8.70 12.53 -9.05
CA ILE A 251 8.55 13.38 -10.22
C ILE A 251 7.90 14.71 -9.86
N THR A 252 6.83 14.70 -9.07
CA THR A 252 6.14 15.90 -8.59
C THR A 252 7.09 16.84 -7.85
N ARG A 253 7.98 16.27 -7.04
CA ARG A 253 9.02 17.01 -6.33
C ARG A 253 10.04 17.60 -7.26
N LEU A 254 10.54 16.80 -8.19
CA LEU A 254 11.49 17.26 -9.20
C LEU A 254 10.94 18.48 -9.95
N GLU A 255 9.66 18.45 -10.33
CA GLU A 255 8.98 19.55 -11.02
C GLU A 255 8.81 20.79 -10.14
N SER A 256 8.52 20.61 -8.84
CA SER A 256 8.37 21.72 -7.90
C SER A 256 9.66 22.47 -7.61
N VAL A 257 10.81 21.81 -7.69
CA VAL A 257 12.15 22.41 -7.51
C VAL A 257 12.65 23.13 -8.78
N VAL A 258 12.05 22.85 -9.96
CA VAL A 258 12.43 23.44 -11.27
C VAL A 258 11.83 24.83 -11.56
N PRO A 259 10.81 25.40 -10.86
CA PRO A 259 10.22 26.69 -11.25
C PRO A 259 11.18 27.87 -11.28
N THR A 260 12.24 27.83 -10.50
CA THR A 260 13.12 29.00 -10.28
C THR A 260 13.88 29.44 -11.54
N ARG A 261 14.28 28.52 -12.41
CA ARG A 261 15.10 28.86 -13.60
C ARG A 261 14.29 29.53 -14.72
N LYS A 262 13.04 29.13 -14.94
CA LYS A 262 12.15 29.79 -15.93
C LYS A 262 11.69 31.16 -15.43
N GLU A 263 11.37 31.30 -14.17
CA GLU A 263 10.98 32.58 -13.57
C GLU A 263 12.16 33.55 -13.45
N GLU A 264 13.35 33.09 -13.08
CA GLU A 264 14.55 33.93 -13.05
C GLU A 264 14.93 34.47 -14.44
N VAL A 265 14.90 33.59 -15.46
CA VAL A 265 15.15 34.04 -16.84
C VAL A 265 14.07 35.00 -17.31
N ALA A 266 12.81 34.78 -16.98
CA ALA A 266 11.71 35.70 -17.30
C ALA A 266 11.83 37.02 -16.53
N LYS A 267 12.14 37.00 -15.23
CA LYS A 267 12.38 38.23 -14.42
C LYS A 267 13.57 39.01 -14.93
N THR A 268 14.69 38.36 -15.22
CA THR A 268 15.91 39.01 -15.77
C THR A 268 15.64 39.60 -17.15
N THR A 269 14.86 38.96 -17.99
CA THR A 269 14.51 39.46 -19.33
C THR A 269 13.56 40.65 -19.26
N VAL A 270 12.59 40.62 -18.34
CA VAL A 270 11.68 41.78 -18.09
C VAL A 270 12.44 42.96 -17.51
N GLU A 271 13.34 42.73 -16.58
CA GLU A 271 14.16 43.77 -15.96
C GLU A 271 15.12 44.43 -16.96
N LYS A 272 15.79 43.64 -17.83
CA LYS A 272 16.60 44.15 -18.96
C LYS A 272 15.77 44.98 -19.93
N LYS A 273 14.58 44.54 -20.34
CA LYS A 273 13.67 45.30 -21.23
C LYS A 273 13.23 46.61 -20.59
N THR A 274 12.95 46.63 -19.28
CA THR A 274 12.53 47.81 -18.53
C THR A 274 13.68 48.82 -18.39
N LYS A 275 14.91 48.35 -18.12
CA LYS A 275 16.11 49.25 -18.04
C LYS A 275 16.44 49.86 -19.42
N VAL A 276 16.31 49.10 -20.51
CA VAL A 276 16.52 49.63 -21.87
C VAL A 276 15.45 50.67 -22.26
N LYS A 277 14.18 50.43 -21.89
CA LYS A 277 13.07 51.37 -22.15
C LYS A 277 13.23 52.69 -21.37
N LYS A 278 13.72 52.59 -20.11
CA LYS A 278 14.02 53.76 -19.27
C LYS A 278 15.22 54.59 -19.80
N ARG A 279 16.28 53.90 -20.30
CA ARG A 279 17.43 54.59 -20.98
C ARG A 279 17.01 55.31 -22.24
N ARG A 280 16.19 54.69 -23.10
CA ARG A 280 15.68 55.33 -24.35
C ARG A 280 14.75 56.51 -24.04
N ARG A 281 13.94 56.51 -23.01
CA ARG A 281 13.13 57.65 -22.57
C ARG A 281 13.98 58.78 -22.05
N ARG A 282 15.05 58.50 -21.28
CA ARG A 282 15.99 59.54 -20.77
C ARG A 282 16.79 60.18 -21.87
N SER A 283 17.25 59.44 -22.91
CA SER A 283 17.96 59.97 -24.03
C SER A 283 17.08 60.86 -24.96
N ARG A 284 15.80 60.47 -25.16
CA ARG A 284 14.81 61.32 -25.84
C ARG A 284 14.52 62.61 -25.12
N ARG A 285 14.34 62.58 -23.81
CA ARG A 285 14.15 63.82 -22.98
C ARG A 285 15.36 64.73 -22.99
N ARG A 286 16.59 64.24 -23.05
CA ARG A 286 17.81 65.03 -23.19
C ARG A 286 17.95 65.68 -24.56
N ARG A 287 17.50 65.04 -25.64
CA ARG A 287 17.49 65.66 -27.00
C ARG A 287 16.45 66.78 -27.13
N TYR A 288 15.32 66.66 -26.45
CA TYR A 288 14.28 67.72 -26.49
C TYR A 288 14.61 68.94 -25.62
N ARG A 289 15.50 68.87 -24.66
CA ARG A 289 15.97 70.01 -23.85
C ARG A 289 17.15 70.76 -24.48
N ARG A 290 17.70 70.29 -25.59
CA ARG A 290 18.84 70.93 -26.28
C ARG A 290 18.43 71.58 -27.60
N ARG A 291 17.13 71.66 -27.90
CA ARG A 291 16.53 72.49 -28.93
C ARG A 291 15.69 73.59 -28.25
#